data_1403fdb641aa275c6162c3b162836664
#
_entry.id   1403fdb641aa275c6162c3b162836664
#
_cell.length_a   1.000
_cell.length_b   1.000
_cell.length_c   1.000
_cell.angle_alpha   90.00
_cell.angle_beta   90.00
_cell.angle_gamma   90.00
#
_symmetry.space_group_name_H-M   'P 1'
#
loop_
_entity.id
_entity.type
_entity.pdbx_description
1 polymer ?
#
loop_
_entity_poly.entity_id
_entity_poly.type
_entity_poly.pdbx_seq_one_letter_code
_entity_poly.pdbx_strand_id
1 'polypeptide(L)'
;MILIFFTVYTASGFAACGTLFNSVFGLNYQKSMIVCAIVIVLYTSMGGFLAASTTDLIQGLLMSFAIVIVLIVGVVNAGGVANVIAHGQAMEGFFDVMKYHDPATGGAVSQGVIPILSGLAWGLGYFGMPHILVRFMAIRDPQEVKKSRNIAMIWVLISLSVAVCIGFTGAALYPSVAELAGNGNQRIFIYMTTHLFKGLIPLFMAGIILSGILAATMSTSDSQLLIASSCVSKNLFQGLFKKEMSEEKVLMISRLTTIVIALIGVFIAMDENSSVFGLVENAWAGFGGAFGPLTLFALFWKRTNLKGAITGMLSGGIIALVWPVTLGKLGGIFGIYCLLPAFIVSSILIIVVSLCTEEPSDVMVKEFEEAKSLND
;
A
#
# COMPACT_ATOMS: atom_id res chain seq x y z
N MET A 1 2.85 0.75 -16.74
CA MET A 1 3.23 0.69 -15.30
C MET A 1 2.02 0.73 -14.39
N ILE A 2 1.17 1.77 -14.42
CA ILE A 2 -0.01 1.89 -13.52
C ILE A 2 -0.89 0.64 -13.54
N LEU A 3 -1.27 0.13 -14.72
CA LEU A 3 -2.10 -1.06 -14.84
C LEU A 3 -1.46 -2.30 -14.21
N ILE A 4 -0.17 -2.54 -14.49
CA ILE A 4 0.56 -3.71 -14.00
C ILE A 4 0.56 -3.73 -12.47
N PHE A 5 1.02 -2.63 -11.86
CA PHE A 5 1.19 -2.60 -10.41
C PHE A 5 -0.14 -2.49 -9.65
N PHE A 6 -1.13 -1.76 -10.18
CA PHE A 6 -2.45 -1.75 -9.54
C PHE A 6 -3.18 -3.08 -9.64
N THR A 7 -2.98 -3.87 -10.70
CA THR A 7 -3.55 -5.22 -10.77
C THR A 7 -3.03 -6.11 -9.63
N VAL A 8 -1.71 -6.09 -9.40
CA VAL A 8 -1.09 -6.85 -8.29
C VAL A 8 -1.55 -6.31 -6.93
N TYR A 9 -1.62 -4.98 -6.79
CA TYR A 9 -2.03 -4.37 -5.53
C TYR A 9 -3.51 -4.65 -5.22
N THR A 10 -4.40 -4.57 -6.20
CA THR A 10 -5.83 -4.91 -6.02
C THR A 10 -6.01 -6.38 -5.61
N ALA A 11 -5.17 -7.28 -6.13
CA ALA A 11 -5.17 -8.68 -5.72
C ALA A 11 -4.92 -8.85 -4.20
N SER A 12 -4.08 -8.01 -3.59
CA SER A 12 -3.86 -8.04 -2.13
C SER A 12 -5.12 -7.73 -1.33
N GLY A 13 -5.95 -6.80 -1.80
CA GLY A 13 -7.24 -6.50 -1.18
C GLY A 13 -8.21 -7.69 -1.26
N PHE A 14 -8.27 -8.34 -2.40
CA PHE A 14 -9.09 -9.55 -2.56
C PHE A 14 -8.60 -10.69 -1.66
N ALA A 15 -7.29 -10.92 -1.58
CA ALA A 15 -6.68 -11.90 -0.69
C ALA A 15 -6.99 -11.61 0.79
N ALA A 16 -6.92 -10.35 1.21
CA ALA A 16 -7.26 -9.94 2.57
C ALA A 16 -8.73 -10.23 2.91
N CYS A 17 -9.66 -9.97 1.98
CA CYS A 17 -11.07 -10.33 2.16
C CYS A 17 -11.25 -11.85 2.29
N GLY A 18 -10.63 -12.65 1.44
CA GLY A 18 -10.67 -14.12 1.52
C GLY A 18 -10.17 -14.62 2.88
N THR A 19 -9.03 -14.10 3.33
CA THR A 19 -8.43 -14.42 4.63
C THR A 19 -9.35 -14.04 5.79
N LEU A 20 -9.99 -12.86 5.74
CA LEU A 20 -10.91 -12.41 6.78
C LEU A 20 -12.09 -13.39 6.95
N PHE A 21 -12.80 -13.66 5.86
CA PHE A 21 -13.98 -14.53 5.92
C PHE A 21 -13.64 -15.99 6.26
N ASN A 22 -12.50 -16.48 5.78
CA ASN A 22 -12.00 -17.80 6.17
C ASN A 22 -11.67 -17.85 7.66
N SER A 23 -10.95 -16.86 8.19
CA SER A 23 -10.52 -16.84 9.59
C SER A 23 -11.66 -16.64 10.58
N VAL A 24 -12.70 -15.86 10.22
CA VAL A 24 -13.81 -15.52 11.13
C VAL A 24 -14.93 -16.54 11.08
N PHE A 25 -15.29 -16.99 9.87
CA PHE A 25 -16.49 -17.80 9.66
C PHE A 25 -16.18 -19.23 9.18
N GLY A 26 -14.91 -19.59 9.00
CA GLY A 26 -14.50 -20.88 8.43
C GLY A 26 -14.96 -21.09 6.99
N LEU A 27 -15.31 -20.01 6.28
CA LEU A 27 -15.76 -20.08 4.88
C LEU A 27 -14.60 -20.41 3.95
N ASN A 28 -14.92 -21.03 2.81
CA ASN A 28 -13.89 -21.29 1.80
C ASN A 28 -13.26 -19.98 1.30
N TYR A 29 -11.95 -19.88 1.37
CA TYR A 29 -11.16 -18.70 1.02
C TYR A 29 -11.50 -18.18 -0.37
N GLN A 30 -11.42 -19.04 -1.39
CA GLN A 30 -11.60 -18.64 -2.79
C GLN A 30 -13.01 -18.14 -3.07
N LYS A 31 -14.05 -18.82 -2.54
CA LYS A 31 -15.44 -18.39 -2.68
C LYS A 31 -15.68 -17.03 -2.05
N SER A 32 -15.19 -16.83 -0.84
CA SER A 32 -15.31 -15.56 -0.11
C SER A 32 -14.59 -14.44 -0.82
N MET A 33 -13.37 -14.68 -1.28
CA MET A 33 -12.56 -13.74 -2.03
C MET A 33 -13.27 -13.30 -3.32
N ILE A 34 -13.83 -14.24 -4.10
CA ILE A 34 -14.57 -13.95 -5.34
C ILE A 34 -15.82 -13.12 -5.05
N VAL A 35 -16.59 -13.47 -4.03
CA VAL A 35 -17.80 -12.70 -3.65
C VAL A 35 -17.41 -11.27 -3.28
N CYS A 36 -16.38 -11.08 -2.47
CA CYS A 36 -15.90 -9.74 -2.11
C CYS A 36 -15.42 -8.95 -3.34
N ALA A 37 -14.66 -9.60 -4.24
CA ALA A 37 -14.22 -8.97 -5.48
C ALA A 37 -15.40 -8.48 -6.34
N ILE A 38 -16.45 -9.28 -6.46
CA ILE A 38 -17.69 -8.90 -7.19
C ILE A 38 -18.33 -7.67 -6.52
N VAL A 39 -18.46 -7.65 -5.19
CA VAL A 39 -19.03 -6.52 -4.46
C VAL A 39 -18.20 -5.25 -4.69
N ILE A 40 -16.86 -5.33 -4.59
CA ILE A 40 -15.96 -4.21 -4.80
C ILE A 40 -16.10 -3.66 -6.23
N VAL A 41 -16.10 -4.54 -7.25
CA VAL A 41 -16.24 -4.14 -8.65
C VAL A 41 -17.58 -3.46 -8.91
N LEU A 42 -18.67 -4.01 -8.37
CA LEU A 42 -20.00 -3.46 -8.56
C LEU A 42 -20.11 -2.04 -8.02
N TYR A 43 -19.74 -1.82 -6.76
CA TYR A 43 -19.89 -0.49 -6.19
C TYR A 43 -18.89 0.52 -6.77
N THR A 44 -17.64 0.11 -7.07
CA THR A 44 -16.64 0.97 -7.73
C THR A 44 -17.12 1.43 -9.11
N SER A 45 -17.72 0.51 -9.88
CA SER A 45 -18.25 0.81 -11.22
C SER A 45 -19.43 1.79 -11.23
N MET A 46 -20.13 1.92 -10.09
CA MET A 46 -21.30 2.79 -9.95
C MET A 46 -20.95 4.17 -9.34
N GLY A 47 -19.90 4.26 -8.51
CA GLY A 47 -19.67 5.39 -7.63
C GLY A 47 -18.89 6.56 -8.23
N GLY A 48 -17.83 6.31 -8.97
CA GLY A 48 -16.90 7.35 -9.45
C GLY A 48 -16.05 7.98 -8.33
N PHE A 49 -15.24 9.00 -8.69
CA PHE A 49 -14.21 9.57 -7.80
C PHE A 49 -14.77 10.25 -6.54
N LEU A 50 -15.87 11.00 -6.66
CA LEU A 50 -16.46 11.72 -5.52
C LEU A 50 -17.07 10.73 -4.51
N ALA A 51 -17.77 9.71 -5.00
CA ALA A 51 -18.34 8.67 -4.14
C ALA A 51 -17.23 7.88 -3.44
N ALA A 52 -16.20 7.44 -4.16
CA ALA A 52 -15.04 6.77 -3.59
C ALA A 52 -14.38 7.63 -2.50
N SER A 53 -14.11 8.91 -2.77
CA SER A 53 -13.48 9.80 -1.78
C SER A 53 -14.33 10.01 -0.52
N THR A 54 -15.66 10.03 -0.66
CA THR A 54 -16.58 10.15 0.49
C THR A 54 -16.63 8.87 1.31
N THR A 55 -16.74 7.71 0.64
CA THR A 55 -16.71 6.41 1.31
C THR A 55 -15.36 6.15 1.99
N ASP A 56 -14.24 6.55 1.36
CA ASP A 56 -12.90 6.43 1.93
C ASP A 56 -12.75 7.18 3.26
N LEU A 57 -13.37 8.36 3.39
CA LEU A 57 -13.34 9.10 4.65
C LEU A 57 -14.04 8.31 5.77
N ILE A 58 -15.24 7.78 5.50
CA ILE A 58 -16.01 6.99 6.47
C ILE A 58 -15.26 5.71 6.82
N GLN A 59 -14.75 5.02 5.83
CA GLN A 59 -13.97 3.79 5.98
C GLN A 59 -12.68 4.02 6.74
N GLY A 60 -11.98 5.12 6.47
CA GLY A 60 -10.76 5.51 7.20
C GLY A 60 -11.02 5.80 8.68
N LEU A 61 -12.14 6.45 9.01
CA LEU A 61 -12.55 6.68 10.40
C LEU A 61 -12.89 5.35 11.12
N LEU A 62 -13.65 4.47 10.45
CA LEU A 62 -13.98 3.15 10.97
C LEU A 62 -12.74 2.31 11.24
N MET A 63 -11.80 2.28 10.29
CA MET A 63 -10.53 1.57 10.41
C MET A 63 -9.70 2.13 11.58
N SER A 64 -9.58 3.45 11.68
CA SER A 64 -8.82 4.09 12.77
C SER A 64 -9.40 3.76 14.15
N PHE A 65 -10.73 3.80 14.27
CA PHE A 65 -11.43 3.38 15.48
C PHE A 65 -11.14 1.91 15.80
N ALA A 66 -11.22 1.03 14.81
CA ALA A 66 -11.01 -0.40 14.97
C ALA A 66 -9.61 -0.73 15.52
N ILE A 67 -8.54 -0.17 14.92
CA ILE A 67 -7.16 -0.46 15.36
C ILE A 67 -6.88 0.07 16.77
N VAL A 68 -7.38 1.26 17.11
CA VAL A 68 -7.19 1.85 18.45
C VAL A 68 -7.90 1.02 19.52
N ILE A 69 -9.14 0.60 19.29
CA ILE A 69 -9.89 -0.22 20.25
C ILE A 69 -9.24 -1.58 20.48
N VAL A 70 -8.80 -2.26 19.41
CA VAL A 70 -8.11 -3.55 19.54
C VAL A 70 -6.82 -3.41 20.34
N LEU A 71 -6.03 -2.33 20.10
CA LEU A 71 -4.83 -2.07 20.89
C LEU A 71 -5.17 -1.87 22.37
N ILE A 72 -6.13 -1.01 22.70
CA ILE A 72 -6.50 -0.73 24.08
C ILE A 72 -6.96 -2.00 24.80
N VAL A 73 -7.88 -2.75 24.17
CA VAL A 73 -8.39 -4.01 24.76
C VAL A 73 -7.28 -5.06 24.87
N GLY A 74 -6.40 -5.14 23.85
CA GLY A 74 -5.24 -6.03 23.88
C GLY A 74 -4.30 -5.73 25.05
N VAL A 75 -3.90 -4.46 25.19
CA VAL A 75 -2.99 -4.02 26.28
C VAL A 75 -3.61 -4.27 27.66
N VAL A 76 -4.89 -4.00 27.84
CA VAL A 76 -5.59 -4.28 29.11
C VAL A 76 -5.57 -5.78 29.41
N ASN A 77 -5.87 -6.64 28.42
CA ASN A 77 -5.84 -8.09 28.61
C ASN A 77 -4.42 -8.67 28.80
N ALA A 78 -3.40 -8.00 28.28
CA ALA A 78 -2.01 -8.34 28.54
C ALA A 78 -1.53 -7.96 29.96
N GLY A 79 -2.38 -7.32 30.76
CA GLY A 79 -2.02 -6.83 32.10
C GLY A 79 -1.33 -5.48 32.09
N GLY A 80 -1.48 -4.68 31.03
CA GLY A 80 -0.97 -3.33 30.88
C GLY A 80 0.31 -3.22 30.06
N VAL A 81 0.68 -1.99 29.75
CA VAL A 81 1.82 -1.65 28.89
C VAL A 81 3.15 -2.22 29.47
N ALA A 82 3.31 -2.19 30.78
CA ALA A 82 4.51 -2.72 31.44
C ALA A 82 4.74 -4.21 31.14
N ASN A 83 3.68 -5.01 31.15
CA ASN A 83 3.77 -6.44 30.83
C ASN A 83 4.10 -6.68 29.36
N VAL A 84 3.53 -5.90 28.45
CA VAL A 84 3.85 -5.98 26.99
C VAL A 84 5.31 -5.66 26.75
N ILE A 85 5.85 -4.61 27.41
CA ILE A 85 7.26 -4.24 27.32
C ILE A 85 8.15 -5.32 27.96
N ALA A 86 7.78 -5.83 29.13
CA ALA A 86 8.53 -6.90 29.82
C ALA A 86 8.62 -8.17 28.98
N HIS A 87 7.53 -8.52 28.27
CA HIS A 87 7.55 -9.64 27.33
C HIS A 87 8.57 -9.43 26.19
N GLY A 88 8.59 -8.24 25.59
CA GLY A 88 9.58 -7.90 24.57
C GLY A 88 11.02 -7.89 25.10
N GLN A 89 11.23 -7.43 26.35
CA GLN A 89 12.54 -7.45 27.00
C GLN A 89 13.03 -8.88 27.32
N ALA A 90 12.11 -9.80 27.57
CA ALA A 90 12.44 -11.22 27.77
C ALA A 90 12.88 -11.94 26.49
N MET A 91 12.54 -11.41 25.34
CA MET A 91 12.97 -11.93 24.03
C MET A 91 14.32 -11.32 23.65
N GLU A 92 15.39 -12.11 23.70
CA GLU A 92 16.74 -11.65 23.42
C GLU A 92 16.86 -11.05 22.01
N GLY A 93 17.38 -9.83 21.90
CA GLY A 93 17.53 -9.10 20.62
C GLY A 93 16.28 -8.42 20.07
N PHE A 94 15.13 -8.53 20.72
CA PHE A 94 13.86 -8.00 20.20
C PHE A 94 13.83 -6.46 20.06
N PHE A 95 14.44 -5.73 20.97
CA PHE A 95 14.55 -4.27 20.91
C PHE A 95 15.88 -3.76 20.34
N ASP A 96 16.74 -4.65 19.83
CA ASP A 96 18.00 -4.29 19.20
C ASP A 96 17.80 -4.13 17.69
N VAL A 97 18.06 -2.95 17.15
CA VAL A 97 17.89 -2.67 15.70
C VAL A 97 18.78 -3.55 14.83
N MET A 98 19.94 -4.00 15.35
CA MET A 98 20.90 -4.83 14.62
C MET A 98 20.67 -6.34 14.80
N LYS A 99 19.66 -6.72 15.59
CA LYS A 99 19.34 -8.12 15.87
C LYS A 99 17.85 -8.37 15.69
N TYR A 100 17.50 -9.64 15.59
CA TYR A 100 16.12 -10.08 15.73
C TYR A 100 16.08 -11.31 16.65
N HIS A 101 14.95 -11.49 17.31
CA HIS A 101 14.70 -12.69 18.09
C HIS A 101 14.33 -13.84 17.15
N ASP A 102 15.10 -14.93 17.21
CA ASP A 102 14.79 -16.14 16.45
C ASP A 102 13.93 -17.09 17.29
N PRO A 103 12.66 -17.31 16.92
CA PRO A 103 11.77 -18.19 17.67
C PRO A 103 12.25 -19.66 17.70
N ALA A 104 13.07 -20.08 16.72
CA ALA A 104 13.55 -21.46 16.63
C ALA A 104 14.66 -21.74 17.63
N THR A 105 15.54 -20.78 17.87
CA THR A 105 16.68 -20.92 18.80
C THR A 105 16.43 -20.27 20.16
N GLY A 106 15.43 -19.39 20.26
CA GLY A 106 15.15 -18.55 21.44
C GLY A 106 16.20 -17.47 21.71
N GLY A 107 17.17 -17.29 20.81
CA GLY A 107 18.28 -16.35 20.96
C GLY A 107 18.22 -15.15 20.02
N ALA A 108 19.17 -14.23 20.22
CA ALA A 108 19.36 -13.07 19.35
C ALA A 108 20.25 -13.42 18.16
N VAL A 109 19.77 -13.16 16.95
CA VAL A 109 20.52 -13.33 15.71
C VAL A 109 20.81 -11.98 15.07
N SER A 110 22.01 -11.79 14.53
CA SER A 110 22.37 -10.55 13.82
C SER A 110 21.55 -10.40 12.55
N GLN A 111 20.85 -9.26 12.41
CA GLN A 111 20.02 -8.96 11.25
C GLN A 111 20.86 -8.45 10.07
N GLY A 112 22.01 -7.83 10.33
CA GLY A 112 22.82 -7.16 9.34
C GLY A 112 22.20 -5.85 8.86
N VAL A 113 22.90 -5.18 7.93
CA VAL A 113 22.49 -3.84 7.42
C VAL A 113 21.41 -3.94 6.33
N ILE A 114 21.39 -5.02 5.56
CA ILE A 114 20.51 -5.16 4.38
C ILE A 114 19.02 -5.13 4.74
N PRO A 115 18.51 -5.89 5.72
CA PRO A 115 17.12 -5.78 6.16
C PRO A 115 16.76 -4.40 6.70
N ILE A 116 17.68 -3.73 7.40
CA ILE A 116 17.44 -2.36 7.91
C ILE A 116 17.28 -1.37 6.75
N LEU A 117 18.19 -1.39 5.77
CA LEU A 117 18.08 -0.55 4.58
C LEU A 117 16.81 -0.87 3.77
N SER A 118 16.44 -2.14 3.69
CA SER A 118 15.21 -2.59 3.04
C SER A 118 13.96 -2.03 3.73
N GLY A 119 13.92 -2.06 5.05
CA GLY A 119 12.83 -1.46 5.83
C GLY A 119 12.75 0.06 5.65
N LEU A 120 13.89 0.76 5.69
CA LEU A 120 13.93 2.21 5.47
C LEU A 120 13.54 2.61 4.04
N ALA A 121 13.90 1.77 3.05
CA ALA A 121 13.56 2.00 1.64
C ALA A 121 12.04 2.03 1.40
N TRP A 122 11.23 1.40 2.25
CA TRP A 122 9.76 1.45 2.15
C TRP A 122 9.23 2.88 2.07
N GLY A 123 9.82 3.80 2.82
CA GLY A 123 9.47 5.21 2.82
C GLY A 123 9.57 5.89 1.45
N LEU A 124 10.47 5.43 0.58
CA LEU A 124 10.65 5.96 -0.78
C LEU A 124 9.42 5.70 -1.68
N GLY A 125 8.64 4.68 -1.37
CA GLY A 125 7.44 4.34 -2.13
C GLY A 125 6.34 5.40 -2.08
N TYR A 126 6.22 6.13 -0.97
CA TYR A 126 5.16 7.14 -0.80
C TYR A 126 5.18 8.25 -1.87
N PHE A 127 6.36 8.62 -2.38
CA PHE A 127 6.50 9.64 -3.42
C PHE A 127 5.92 9.23 -4.77
N GLY A 128 5.76 7.92 -4.99
CA GLY A 128 5.34 7.37 -6.28
C GLY A 128 3.92 6.82 -6.34
N MET A 129 3.11 6.96 -5.29
CA MET A 129 1.78 6.35 -5.23
C MET A 129 0.72 7.16 -5.99
N PRO A 130 0.24 6.70 -7.17
CA PRO A 130 -0.68 7.50 -7.99
C PRO A 130 -1.99 7.82 -7.28
N HIS A 131 -2.54 6.89 -6.49
CA HIS A 131 -3.80 7.10 -5.77
C HIS A 131 -3.67 8.11 -4.61
N ILE A 132 -2.47 8.34 -4.09
CA ILE A 132 -2.19 9.40 -3.13
C ILE A 132 -2.02 10.73 -3.86
N LEU A 133 -1.21 10.74 -4.93
CA LEU A 133 -0.93 11.96 -5.71
C LEU A 133 -2.19 12.58 -6.30
N VAL A 134 -3.09 11.76 -6.86
CA VAL A 134 -4.36 12.24 -7.43
C VAL A 134 -5.22 12.97 -6.39
N ARG A 135 -5.19 12.56 -5.12
CA ARG A 135 -5.93 13.26 -4.06
C ARG A 135 -5.39 14.66 -3.79
N PHE A 136 -4.07 14.84 -3.81
CA PHE A 136 -3.48 16.19 -3.72
C PHE A 136 -3.78 17.03 -4.95
N MET A 137 -3.78 16.43 -6.14
CA MET A 137 -4.14 17.13 -7.40
C MET A 137 -5.60 17.53 -7.45
N ALA A 138 -6.49 16.83 -6.76
CA ALA A 138 -7.92 17.09 -6.72
C ALA A 138 -8.35 18.10 -5.62
N ILE A 139 -7.40 18.65 -4.86
CA ILE A 139 -7.70 19.69 -3.85
C ILE A 139 -8.18 20.96 -4.55
N ARG A 140 -9.25 21.53 -4.02
CA ARG A 140 -9.91 22.71 -4.59
C ARG A 140 -9.03 23.96 -4.60
N ASP A 141 -8.28 24.17 -3.52
CA ASP A 141 -7.42 25.34 -3.33
C ASP A 141 -6.00 24.88 -2.97
N PRO A 142 -4.95 25.33 -3.69
CA PRO A 142 -3.56 25.02 -3.37
C PRO A 142 -3.17 25.31 -1.91
N GLN A 143 -3.76 26.32 -1.28
CA GLN A 143 -3.49 26.67 0.12
C GLN A 143 -3.97 25.57 1.10
N GLU A 144 -4.99 24.79 0.71
CA GLU A 144 -5.48 23.65 1.51
C GLU A 144 -4.54 22.45 1.49
N VAL A 145 -3.58 22.37 0.54
CA VAL A 145 -2.58 21.28 0.46
C VAL A 145 -1.80 21.13 1.77
N LYS A 146 -1.39 22.25 2.38
CA LYS A 146 -0.65 22.23 3.66
C LYS A 146 -1.49 21.64 4.79
N LYS A 147 -2.78 21.95 4.84
CA LYS A 147 -3.71 21.40 5.83
C LYS A 147 -3.95 19.90 5.58
N SER A 148 -4.19 19.51 4.33
CA SER A 148 -4.37 18.10 3.93
C SER A 148 -3.14 17.27 4.28
N ARG A 149 -1.93 17.75 3.94
CA ARG A 149 -0.68 17.10 4.30
C ARG A 149 -0.56 16.87 5.81
N ASN A 150 -0.83 17.89 6.62
CA ASN A 150 -0.69 17.78 8.07
C ASN A 150 -1.67 16.76 8.66
N ILE A 151 -2.92 16.74 8.20
CA ILE A 151 -3.93 15.74 8.60
C ILE A 151 -3.45 14.33 8.22
N ALA A 152 -3.00 14.15 6.96
CA ALA A 152 -2.51 12.86 6.49
C ALA A 152 -1.29 12.37 7.27
N MET A 153 -0.32 13.25 7.57
CA MET A 153 0.87 12.89 8.34
C MET A 153 0.54 12.47 9.77
N ILE A 154 -0.36 13.20 10.45
CA ILE A 154 -0.79 12.83 11.81
C ILE A 154 -1.51 11.49 11.77
N TRP A 155 -2.41 11.30 10.80
CA TRP A 155 -3.15 10.04 10.65
C TRP A 155 -2.22 8.85 10.39
N VAL A 156 -1.25 8.98 9.48
CA VAL A 156 -0.27 7.92 9.15
C VAL A 156 0.57 7.60 10.39
N LEU A 157 1.06 8.62 11.11
CA LEU A 157 1.87 8.42 12.31
C LEU A 157 1.10 7.63 13.37
N ILE A 158 -0.15 8.00 13.65
CA ILE A 158 -0.99 7.32 14.62
C ILE A 158 -1.29 5.88 14.16
N SER A 159 -1.79 5.70 12.94
CA SER A 159 -2.24 4.39 12.46
C SER A 159 -1.10 3.38 12.35
N LEU A 160 0.07 3.78 11.83
CA LEU A 160 1.23 2.88 11.75
C LEU A 160 1.80 2.54 13.15
N SER A 161 1.89 3.53 14.05
CA SER A 161 2.34 3.26 15.42
C SER A 161 1.40 2.31 16.15
N VAL A 162 0.09 2.51 16.02
CA VAL A 162 -0.93 1.63 16.62
C VAL A 162 -0.84 0.22 16.03
N ALA A 163 -0.66 0.09 14.70
CA ALA A 163 -0.51 -1.21 14.05
C ALA A 163 0.72 -1.99 14.55
N VAL A 164 1.86 -1.32 14.71
CA VAL A 164 3.09 -1.91 15.30
C VAL A 164 2.84 -2.33 16.74
N CYS A 165 2.20 -1.49 17.55
CA CYS A 165 1.85 -1.81 18.94
C CYS A 165 0.88 -3.00 19.06
N ILE A 166 -0.03 -3.18 18.08
CA ILE A 166 -0.91 -4.37 18.01
C ILE A 166 -0.06 -5.63 17.81
N GLY A 167 0.96 -5.59 16.95
CA GLY A 167 1.89 -6.69 16.76
C GLY A 167 2.61 -7.07 18.06
N PHE A 168 3.16 -6.10 18.79
CA PHE A 168 3.81 -6.31 20.09
C PHE A 168 2.85 -6.89 21.13
N THR A 169 1.67 -6.32 21.23
CA THR A 169 0.64 -6.79 22.18
C THR A 169 0.17 -8.20 21.83
N GLY A 170 0.00 -8.49 20.55
CA GLY A 170 -0.39 -9.80 20.06
C GLY A 170 0.69 -10.87 20.35
N ALA A 171 1.96 -10.55 20.15
CA ALA A 171 3.07 -11.44 20.52
C ALA A 171 3.10 -11.74 22.03
N ALA A 172 2.82 -10.73 22.87
CA ALA A 172 2.75 -10.90 24.32
C ALA A 172 1.57 -11.76 24.77
N LEU A 173 0.40 -11.61 24.12
CA LEU A 173 -0.81 -12.37 24.46
C LEU A 173 -0.79 -13.80 23.93
N TYR A 174 -0.17 -14.04 22.78
CA TYR A 174 -0.27 -15.29 22.03
C TYR A 174 1.09 -15.82 21.54
N PRO A 175 2.10 -15.97 22.42
CA PRO A 175 3.47 -16.29 22.02
C PRO A 175 3.65 -17.66 21.37
N SER A 176 2.72 -18.61 21.60
CA SER A 176 2.84 -20.01 21.18
C SER A 176 1.66 -20.51 20.34
N VAL A 177 0.89 -19.61 19.72
CA VAL A 177 -0.28 -20.02 18.94
C VAL A 177 0.17 -20.47 17.55
N ALA A 178 0.01 -21.77 17.26
CA ALA A 178 0.45 -22.37 16.00
C ALA A 178 -0.22 -21.74 14.75
N GLU A 179 -1.45 -21.28 14.86
CA GLU A 179 -2.21 -20.62 13.79
C GLU A 179 -1.61 -19.26 13.37
N LEU A 180 -0.81 -18.66 14.26
CA LEU A 180 -0.12 -17.40 14.04
C LEU A 180 1.35 -17.59 13.60
N ALA A 181 1.82 -18.83 13.45
CA ALA A 181 3.17 -19.11 12.99
C ALA A 181 3.34 -18.79 11.48
N GLY A 182 4.53 -18.41 11.08
CA GLY A 182 4.84 -18.09 9.69
C GLY A 182 3.93 -16.99 9.12
N ASN A 183 3.31 -17.23 7.98
CA ASN A 183 2.37 -16.28 7.36
C ASN A 183 1.07 -16.08 8.17
N GLY A 184 0.81 -16.92 9.17
CA GLY A 184 -0.33 -16.78 10.08
C GLY A 184 -0.26 -15.51 10.95
N ASN A 185 0.93 -14.94 11.16
CA ASN A 185 1.14 -13.71 11.91
C ASN A 185 0.34 -12.52 11.36
N GLN A 186 0.06 -12.49 10.05
CA GLN A 186 -0.77 -11.48 9.41
C GLN A 186 -2.23 -11.48 9.93
N ARG A 187 -2.67 -12.56 10.57
CA ARG A 187 -4.01 -12.72 11.15
C ARG A 187 -4.13 -12.21 12.58
N ILE A 188 -3.03 -11.70 13.19
CA ILE A 188 -3.01 -11.32 14.62
C ILE A 188 -4.14 -10.37 15.00
N PHE A 189 -4.45 -9.38 14.15
CA PHE A 189 -5.55 -8.45 14.40
C PHE A 189 -6.91 -9.17 14.45
N ILE A 190 -7.17 -10.07 13.51
CA ILE A 190 -8.39 -10.88 13.47
C ILE A 190 -8.45 -11.78 14.70
N TYR A 191 -7.35 -12.44 15.02
CA TYR A 191 -7.23 -13.35 16.16
C TYR A 191 -7.50 -12.63 17.49
N MET A 192 -6.86 -11.49 17.71
CA MET A 192 -7.11 -10.66 18.89
C MET A 192 -8.59 -10.24 18.97
N THR A 193 -9.17 -9.78 17.87
CA THR A 193 -10.56 -9.33 17.84
C THR A 193 -11.53 -10.46 18.18
N THR A 194 -11.34 -11.64 17.64
CA THR A 194 -12.24 -12.78 17.89
C THR A 194 -12.09 -13.40 19.29
N HIS A 195 -10.91 -13.31 19.91
CA HIS A 195 -10.61 -13.94 21.18
C HIS A 195 -10.76 -13.02 22.40
N LEU A 196 -10.56 -11.71 22.23
CA LEU A 196 -10.65 -10.74 23.32
C LEU A 196 -12.07 -10.20 23.54
N PHE A 197 -12.91 -10.15 22.51
CA PHE A 197 -14.27 -9.60 22.59
C PHE A 197 -15.29 -10.71 22.81
N LYS A 198 -15.50 -11.06 24.10
CA LYS A 198 -16.44 -12.13 24.52
C LYS A 198 -17.69 -11.55 25.18
N GLY A 199 -18.86 -12.14 24.91
CA GLY A 199 -20.16 -11.67 25.36
C GLY A 199 -20.92 -10.89 24.28
N LEU A 200 -22.22 -10.63 24.48
CA LEU A 200 -23.09 -10.09 23.43
C LEU A 200 -22.67 -8.71 22.93
N ILE A 201 -22.43 -7.77 23.84
CA ILE A 201 -22.00 -6.40 23.46
C ILE A 201 -20.60 -6.38 22.87
N PRO A 202 -19.58 -7.01 23.49
CA PRO A 202 -18.26 -7.14 22.88
C PRO A 202 -18.27 -7.85 21.52
N LEU A 203 -19.12 -8.87 21.33
CA LEU A 203 -19.24 -9.57 20.05
C LEU A 203 -19.79 -8.65 18.94
N PHE A 204 -20.74 -7.80 19.26
CA PHE A 204 -21.23 -6.77 18.32
C PHE A 204 -20.12 -5.78 17.96
N MET A 205 -19.33 -5.34 18.95
CA MET A 205 -18.16 -4.49 18.72
C MET A 205 -17.10 -5.19 17.86
N ALA A 206 -16.86 -6.50 18.07
CA ALA A 206 -15.96 -7.27 17.22
C ALA A 206 -16.42 -7.26 15.75
N GLY A 207 -17.72 -7.38 15.49
CA GLY A 207 -18.28 -7.26 14.15
C GLY A 207 -17.98 -5.90 13.50
N ILE A 208 -18.16 -4.79 14.24
CA ILE A 208 -17.80 -3.44 13.78
C ILE A 208 -16.29 -3.32 13.49
N ILE A 209 -15.46 -3.85 14.38
CA ILE A 209 -13.99 -3.83 14.24
C ILE A 209 -13.55 -4.62 13.00
N LEU A 210 -14.09 -5.83 12.81
CA LEU A 210 -13.77 -6.66 11.63
C LEU A 210 -14.29 -6.03 10.33
N SER A 211 -15.37 -5.27 10.38
CA SER A 211 -15.81 -4.44 9.24
C SER A 211 -14.78 -3.36 8.88
N GLY A 212 -13.93 -2.95 9.82
CA GLY A 212 -12.79 -2.06 9.56
C GLY A 212 -11.76 -2.66 8.60
N ILE A 213 -11.57 -3.99 8.59
CA ILE A 213 -10.71 -4.69 7.62
C ILE A 213 -11.32 -4.59 6.22
N LEU A 214 -12.62 -4.86 6.09
CA LEU A 214 -13.33 -4.69 4.82
C LEU A 214 -13.27 -3.25 4.34
N ALA A 215 -13.48 -2.31 5.24
CA ALA A 215 -13.36 -0.87 4.95
C ALA A 215 -11.98 -0.52 4.40
N ALA A 216 -10.91 -1.01 5.02
CA ALA A 216 -9.53 -0.78 4.57
C ALA A 216 -9.25 -1.39 3.20
N THR A 217 -9.71 -2.61 2.94
CA THR A 217 -9.51 -3.28 1.65
C THR A 217 -10.35 -2.65 0.55
N MET A 218 -11.58 -2.27 0.84
CA MET A 218 -12.49 -1.67 -0.13
C MET A 218 -12.01 -0.27 -0.56
N SER A 219 -11.66 0.61 0.39
CA SER A 219 -11.16 1.96 0.10
C SER A 219 -9.88 1.97 -0.74
N THR A 220 -9.04 0.96 -0.53
CA THR A 220 -7.80 0.82 -1.30
C THR A 220 -8.09 0.28 -2.70
N SER A 221 -8.87 -0.79 -2.80
CA SER A 221 -9.15 -1.46 -4.08
C SER A 221 -9.98 -0.60 -5.03
N ASP A 222 -10.97 0.17 -4.54
CA ASP A 222 -11.77 1.02 -5.40
C ASP A 222 -10.94 2.18 -5.99
N SER A 223 -10.10 2.80 -5.18
CA SER A 223 -9.19 3.86 -5.63
C SER A 223 -8.21 3.36 -6.69
N GLN A 224 -7.68 2.15 -6.54
CA GLN A 224 -6.77 1.52 -7.49
C GLN A 224 -7.48 1.19 -8.82
N LEU A 225 -8.66 0.57 -8.74
CA LEU A 225 -9.48 0.22 -9.89
C LEU A 225 -9.93 1.47 -10.66
N LEU A 226 -10.32 2.53 -9.94
CA LEU A 226 -10.75 3.79 -10.54
C LEU A 226 -9.62 4.46 -11.33
N ILE A 227 -8.42 4.55 -10.77
CA ILE A 227 -7.28 5.16 -11.44
C ILE A 227 -6.82 4.30 -12.62
N ALA A 228 -6.70 2.99 -12.43
CA ALA A 228 -6.29 2.08 -13.49
C ALA A 228 -7.27 2.12 -14.68
N SER A 229 -8.57 2.12 -14.42
CA SER A 229 -9.59 2.22 -15.45
C SER A 229 -9.61 3.59 -16.15
N SER A 230 -9.34 4.68 -15.40
CA SER A 230 -9.17 6.01 -15.96
C SER A 230 -7.94 6.12 -16.86
N CYS A 231 -6.83 5.47 -16.50
CA CYS A 231 -5.64 5.41 -17.35
C CYS A 231 -5.93 4.76 -18.70
N VAL A 232 -6.76 3.73 -18.77
CA VAL A 232 -7.14 3.11 -20.03
C VAL A 232 -8.10 3.99 -20.81
N SER A 233 -9.20 4.38 -20.18
CA SER A 233 -10.29 5.09 -20.88
C SER A 233 -9.88 6.49 -21.33
N LYS A 234 -9.24 7.27 -20.47
CA LYS A 234 -8.86 8.66 -20.77
C LYS A 234 -7.44 8.75 -21.36
N ASN A 235 -6.43 8.19 -20.71
CA ASN A 235 -5.06 8.41 -21.15
C ASN A 235 -4.69 7.61 -22.40
N LEU A 236 -5.12 6.33 -22.52
CA LEU A 236 -4.85 5.54 -23.72
C LEU A 236 -5.82 5.86 -24.84
N PHE A 237 -7.14 5.73 -24.63
CA PHE A 237 -8.10 5.87 -25.73
C PHE A 237 -8.30 7.32 -26.15
N GLN A 238 -8.55 8.25 -25.25
CA GLN A 238 -8.73 9.65 -25.61
C GLN A 238 -7.39 10.37 -25.86
N GLY A 239 -6.39 10.15 -25.00
CA GLY A 239 -5.11 10.86 -25.07
C GLY A 239 -4.21 10.30 -26.20
N LEU A 240 -3.73 9.06 -26.05
CA LEU A 240 -2.74 8.49 -26.96
C LEU A 240 -3.32 8.16 -28.33
N PHE A 241 -4.50 7.55 -28.39
CA PHE A 241 -5.16 7.22 -29.68
C PHE A 241 -5.98 8.37 -30.26
N LYS A 242 -6.03 9.53 -29.56
CA LYS A 242 -6.74 10.74 -30.01
C LYS A 242 -8.16 10.47 -30.50
N LYS A 243 -8.86 9.53 -29.86
CA LYS A 243 -10.24 9.19 -30.22
C LYS A 243 -11.20 10.10 -29.46
N GLU A 244 -11.92 10.93 -30.19
CA GLU A 244 -13.10 11.60 -29.64
C GLU A 244 -14.15 10.55 -29.29
N MET A 245 -14.56 10.51 -28.03
CA MET A 245 -15.53 9.56 -27.53
C MET A 245 -16.56 10.28 -26.67
N SER A 246 -17.81 9.83 -26.78
CA SER A 246 -18.85 10.28 -25.85
C SER A 246 -18.54 9.84 -24.42
N GLU A 247 -19.04 10.57 -23.44
CA GLU A 247 -18.86 10.24 -22.03
C GLU A 247 -19.36 8.83 -21.70
N GLU A 248 -20.44 8.37 -22.33
CA GLU A 248 -20.97 7.02 -22.19
C GLU A 248 -19.96 5.95 -22.61
N LYS A 249 -19.26 6.17 -23.73
CA LYS A 249 -18.22 5.22 -24.21
C LYS A 249 -17.01 5.21 -23.29
N VAL A 250 -16.60 6.37 -22.79
CA VAL A 250 -15.50 6.48 -21.81
C VAL A 250 -15.87 5.70 -20.54
N LEU A 251 -17.10 5.87 -20.05
CA LEU A 251 -17.60 5.16 -18.87
C LEU A 251 -17.68 3.64 -19.11
N MET A 252 -18.17 3.23 -20.28
CA MET A 252 -18.23 1.81 -20.65
C MET A 252 -16.83 1.16 -20.69
N ILE A 253 -15.85 1.82 -21.32
CA ILE A 253 -14.45 1.34 -21.35
C ILE A 253 -13.87 1.28 -19.93
N SER A 254 -14.14 2.28 -19.11
CA SER A 254 -13.70 2.30 -17.71
C SER A 254 -14.26 1.10 -16.94
N ARG A 255 -15.56 0.84 -17.02
CA ARG A 255 -16.20 -0.31 -16.38
C ARG A 255 -15.65 -1.64 -16.87
N LEU A 256 -15.48 -1.80 -18.19
CA LEU A 256 -14.90 -3.02 -18.75
C LEU A 256 -13.47 -3.22 -18.26
N THR A 257 -12.67 -2.18 -18.23
CA THR A 257 -11.30 -2.22 -17.70
C THR A 257 -11.28 -2.63 -16.23
N THR A 258 -12.18 -2.07 -15.41
CA THR A 258 -12.32 -2.45 -14.00
C THR A 258 -12.58 -3.96 -13.85
N ILE A 259 -13.49 -4.51 -14.67
CA ILE A 259 -13.81 -5.95 -14.66
C ILE A 259 -12.58 -6.78 -15.06
N VAL A 260 -11.87 -6.40 -16.12
CA VAL A 260 -10.70 -7.13 -16.61
C VAL A 260 -9.59 -7.13 -15.55
N ILE A 261 -9.29 -5.97 -14.95
CA ILE A 261 -8.29 -5.87 -13.87
C ILE A 261 -8.69 -6.73 -12.67
N ALA A 262 -9.97 -6.69 -12.29
CA ALA A 262 -10.46 -7.49 -11.18
C ALA A 262 -10.37 -9.01 -11.46
N LEU A 263 -10.67 -9.45 -12.66
CA LEU A 263 -10.52 -10.86 -13.03
C LEU A 263 -9.06 -11.34 -12.95
N ILE A 264 -8.12 -10.51 -13.43
CA ILE A 264 -6.69 -10.82 -13.30
C ILE A 264 -6.27 -10.78 -11.82
N GLY A 265 -6.75 -9.80 -11.04
CA GLY A 265 -6.49 -9.69 -9.61
C GLY A 265 -7.02 -10.88 -8.81
N VAL A 266 -8.23 -11.36 -9.13
CA VAL A 266 -8.79 -12.60 -8.56
C VAL A 266 -7.90 -13.80 -8.89
N PHE A 267 -7.44 -13.93 -10.12
CA PHE A 267 -6.55 -15.02 -10.52
C PHE A 267 -5.22 -15.00 -9.74
N ILE A 268 -4.62 -13.82 -9.54
CA ILE A 268 -3.39 -13.65 -8.74
C ILE A 268 -3.65 -14.02 -7.26
N ALA A 269 -4.83 -13.67 -6.73
CA ALA A 269 -5.21 -13.93 -5.35
C ALA A 269 -5.73 -15.35 -5.07
N MET A 270 -5.74 -16.25 -6.06
CA MET A 270 -6.30 -17.62 -5.90
C MET A 270 -5.53 -18.50 -4.92
N ASP A 271 -4.25 -18.24 -4.72
CA ASP A 271 -3.43 -18.97 -3.75
C ASP A 271 -3.66 -18.41 -2.34
N GLU A 272 -4.30 -19.19 -1.48
CA GLU A 272 -4.59 -18.83 -0.09
C GLU A 272 -3.34 -18.67 0.79
N ASN A 273 -2.20 -19.21 0.35
CA ASN A 273 -0.91 -19.06 1.04
C ASN A 273 -0.17 -17.79 0.61
N SER A 274 -0.68 -17.04 -0.36
CA SER A 274 -0.09 -15.77 -0.78
C SER A 274 -0.10 -14.77 0.38
N SER A 275 1.07 -14.20 0.66
CA SER A 275 1.18 -13.13 1.64
C SER A 275 0.52 -11.87 1.12
N VAL A 276 -0.48 -11.35 1.83
CA VAL A 276 -1.09 -10.03 1.54
C VAL A 276 -0.02 -8.96 1.51
N PHE A 277 0.89 -8.97 2.51
CA PHE A 277 2.02 -8.05 2.58
C PHE A 277 2.94 -8.17 1.37
N GLY A 278 3.28 -9.39 0.93
CA GLY A 278 4.15 -9.61 -0.23
C GLY A 278 3.55 -9.09 -1.55
N LEU A 279 2.24 -9.20 -1.74
CA LEU A 279 1.55 -8.60 -2.89
C LEU A 279 1.62 -7.07 -2.86
N VAL A 280 1.40 -6.48 -1.68
CA VAL A 280 1.53 -5.02 -1.48
C VAL A 280 2.97 -4.58 -1.73
N GLU A 281 3.95 -5.28 -1.15
CA GLU A 281 5.38 -4.97 -1.25
C GLU A 281 5.85 -4.90 -2.71
N ASN A 282 5.47 -5.88 -3.53
CA ASN A 282 5.81 -5.89 -4.96
C ASN A 282 5.22 -4.70 -5.72
N ALA A 283 3.94 -4.40 -5.51
CA ALA A 283 3.28 -3.27 -6.14
C ALA A 283 3.86 -1.92 -5.66
N TRP A 284 4.16 -1.82 -4.36
CA TRP A 284 4.76 -0.67 -3.72
C TRP A 284 6.14 -0.35 -4.30
N ALA A 285 6.99 -1.38 -4.48
CA ALA A 285 8.28 -1.23 -5.13
C ALA A 285 8.14 -0.73 -6.57
N GLY A 286 7.17 -1.27 -7.29
CA GLY A 286 6.91 -0.88 -8.66
C GLY A 286 6.52 0.58 -8.83
N PHE A 287 5.58 1.04 -8.01
CA PHE A 287 5.18 2.45 -8.02
C PHE A 287 6.28 3.36 -7.50
N GLY A 288 6.89 3.03 -6.36
CA GLY A 288 7.95 3.82 -5.77
C GLY A 288 9.16 3.97 -6.68
N GLY A 289 9.58 2.88 -7.34
CA GLY A 289 10.70 2.89 -8.28
C GLY A 289 10.40 3.64 -9.58
N ALA A 290 9.18 3.47 -10.14
CA ALA A 290 8.81 4.10 -11.40
C ALA A 290 8.45 5.59 -11.25
N PHE A 291 7.65 5.94 -10.26
CA PHE A 291 7.08 7.27 -10.14
C PHE A 291 7.70 8.11 -9.01
N GLY A 292 8.32 7.49 -7.99
CA GLY A 292 8.92 8.22 -6.87
C GLY A 292 9.99 9.22 -7.30
N PRO A 293 11.06 8.79 -7.97
CA PRO A 293 12.07 9.70 -8.50
C PRO A 293 11.47 10.72 -9.46
N LEU A 294 10.58 10.27 -10.36
CA LEU A 294 9.95 11.16 -11.33
C LEU A 294 9.20 12.31 -10.64
N THR A 295 8.41 12.02 -9.62
CA THR A 295 7.67 13.04 -8.86
C THR A 295 8.61 14.02 -8.17
N LEU A 296 9.67 13.53 -7.53
CA LEU A 296 10.65 14.39 -6.87
C LEU A 296 11.38 15.28 -7.86
N PHE A 297 11.89 14.72 -8.94
CA PHE A 297 12.61 15.52 -9.94
C PHE A 297 11.71 16.49 -10.70
N ALA A 298 10.46 16.11 -10.99
CA ALA A 298 9.50 17.02 -11.62
C ALA A 298 9.17 18.22 -10.73
N LEU A 299 9.09 18.03 -9.41
CA LEU A 299 8.74 19.10 -8.47
C LEU A 299 9.94 19.95 -8.01
N PHE A 300 11.16 19.39 -7.97
CA PHE A 300 12.30 20.05 -7.34
C PHE A 300 13.49 20.29 -8.28
N TRP A 301 13.46 19.76 -9.51
CA TRP A 301 14.57 19.93 -10.45
C TRP A 301 14.12 20.42 -11.82
N LYS A 302 14.28 21.71 -12.05
CA LYS A 302 13.88 22.44 -13.28
C LYS A 302 14.37 21.82 -14.60
N ARG A 303 15.50 21.08 -14.58
CA ARG A 303 16.12 20.49 -15.78
C ARG A 303 15.46 19.20 -16.26
N THR A 304 14.51 18.64 -15.48
CA THR A 304 13.78 17.41 -15.85
C THR A 304 13.04 17.60 -17.16
N ASN A 305 13.26 16.70 -18.12
CA ASN A 305 12.58 16.72 -19.42
C ASN A 305 11.83 15.40 -19.69
N LEU A 306 11.04 15.36 -20.76
CA LEU A 306 10.21 14.21 -21.11
C LEU A 306 11.04 12.93 -21.33
N LYS A 307 12.20 13.02 -22.00
CA LYS A 307 13.06 11.86 -22.28
C LYS A 307 13.63 11.27 -20.99
N GLY A 308 14.10 12.11 -20.06
CA GLY A 308 14.56 11.71 -18.73
C GLY A 308 13.42 11.09 -17.90
N ALA A 309 12.25 11.72 -17.88
CA ALA A 309 11.07 11.24 -17.18
C ALA A 309 10.64 9.83 -17.63
N ILE A 310 10.53 9.61 -18.95
CA ILE A 310 10.17 8.30 -19.52
C ILE A 310 11.23 7.25 -19.17
N THR A 311 12.52 7.57 -19.34
CA THR A 311 13.61 6.62 -19.09
C THR A 311 13.66 6.21 -17.62
N GLY A 312 13.54 7.18 -16.69
CA GLY A 312 13.50 6.89 -15.25
C GLY A 312 12.30 6.03 -14.86
N MET A 313 11.10 6.41 -15.32
CA MET A 313 9.89 5.65 -15.02
C MET A 313 9.97 4.19 -15.53
N LEU A 314 10.44 3.99 -16.75
CA LEU A 314 10.56 2.65 -17.32
C LEU A 314 11.63 1.82 -16.62
N SER A 315 12.80 2.38 -16.38
CA SER A 315 13.89 1.66 -15.71
C SER A 315 13.54 1.29 -14.27
N GLY A 316 12.97 2.22 -13.50
CA GLY A 316 12.53 1.94 -12.14
C GLY A 316 11.47 0.84 -12.07
N GLY A 317 10.46 0.91 -12.93
CA GLY A 317 9.43 -0.13 -13.00
C GLY A 317 9.96 -1.49 -13.47
N ILE A 318 10.85 -1.54 -14.46
CA ILE A 318 11.46 -2.79 -14.94
C ILE A 318 12.33 -3.41 -13.83
N ILE A 319 13.16 -2.62 -13.14
CA ILE A 319 14.00 -3.13 -12.05
C ILE A 319 13.13 -3.69 -10.93
N ALA A 320 12.07 -3.01 -10.54
CA ALA A 320 11.15 -3.50 -9.51
C ALA A 320 10.52 -4.86 -9.86
N LEU A 321 10.25 -5.12 -11.16
CA LEU A 321 9.71 -6.41 -11.62
C LEU A 321 10.78 -7.50 -11.75
N VAL A 322 11.95 -7.15 -12.26
CA VAL A 322 13.00 -8.13 -12.65
C VAL A 322 13.90 -8.48 -11.46
N TRP A 323 14.21 -7.53 -10.57
CA TRP A 323 15.12 -7.72 -9.45
C TRP A 323 14.75 -8.91 -8.54
N PRO A 324 13.49 -9.06 -8.05
CA PRO A 324 13.14 -10.13 -7.14
C PRO A 324 13.30 -11.53 -7.75
N VAL A 325 13.12 -11.65 -9.07
CA VAL A 325 13.19 -12.93 -9.78
C VAL A 325 14.57 -13.26 -10.34
N THR A 326 15.49 -12.30 -10.32
CA THR A 326 16.87 -12.44 -10.84
C THR A 326 17.91 -12.20 -9.73
N LEU A 327 18.43 -10.98 -9.64
CA LEU A 327 19.51 -10.61 -8.70
C LEU A 327 19.11 -10.83 -7.25
N GLY A 328 17.88 -10.56 -6.86
CA GLY A 328 17.38 -10.78 -5.50
C GLY A 328 17.52 -12.22 -5.03
N LYS A 329 17.46 -13.20 -5.94
CA LYS A 329 17.65 -14.62 -5.61
C LYS A 329 19.09 -15.00 -5.24
N LEU A 330 20.07 -14.16 -5.59
CA LEU A 330 21.47 -14.40 -5.24
C LEU A 330 21.74 -14.16 -3.75
N GLY A 331 20.83 -13.50 -3.03
CA GLY A 331 20.99 -13.20 -1.61
C GLY A 331 22.12 -12.19 -1.33
N GLY A 332 22.58 -12.13 -0.08
CA GLY A 332 23.59 -11.19 0.34
C GLY A 332 23.16 -9.73 0.08
N ILE A 333 24.04 -8.93 -0.53
CA ILE A 333 23.74 -7.53 -0.86
C ILE A 333 22.58 -7.39 -1.86
N PHE A 334 22.38 -8.38 -2.73
CA PHE A 334 21.29 -8.38 -3.71
C PHE A 334 19.94 -8.76 -3.09
N GLY A 335 19.91 -9.29 -1.86
CA GLY A 335 18.68 -9.50 -1.10
C GLY A 335 18.02 -8.24 -0.60
N ILE A 336 18.57 -7.06 -0.92
CA ILE A 336 17.97 -5.78 -0.58
C ILE A 336 16.62 -5.59 -1.29
N TYR A 337 15.68 -4.95 -0.59
CA TYR A 337 14.36 -4.65 -1.14
C TYR A 337 14.47 -3.91 -2.48
N CYS A 338 13.85 -4.47 -3.51
CA CYS A 338 14.02 -4.02 -4.90
C CYS A 338 13.64 -2.55 -5.15
N LEU A 339 12.85 -1.95 -4.28
CA LEU A 339 12.53 -0.52 -4.36
C LEU A 339 13.79 0.36 -4.29
N LEU A 340 14.76 0.02 -3.43
CA LEU A 340 15.95 0.86 -3.28
C LEU A 340 16.80 0.92 -4.56
N PRO A 341 17.24 -0.20 -5.17
CA PRO A 341 17.96 -0.15 -6.43
C PRO A 341 17.11 0.43 -7.57
N ALA A 342 15.81 0.15 -7.62
CA ALA A 342 14.92 0.72 -8.62
C ALA A 342 14.85 2.26 -8.52
N PHE A 343 14.72 2.78 -7.30
CA PHE A 343 14.69 4.22 -7.04
C PHE A 343 16.00 4.92 -7.39
N ILE A 344 17.13 4.32 -7.01
CA ILE A 344 18.47 4.88 -7.30
C ILE A 344 18.72 4.91 -8.81
N VAL A 345 18.52 3.80 -9.52
CA VAL A 345 18.78 3.73 -10.97
C VAL A 345 17.81 4.64 -11.73
N SER A 346 16.54 4.68 -11.35
CA SER A 346 15.58 5.64 -11.93
C SER A 346 16.06 7.08 -11.76
N SER A 347 16.49 7.45 -10.56
CA SER A 347 17.03 8.79 -10.26
C SER A 347 18.23 9.14 -11.11
N ILE A 348 19.21 8.23 -11.19
CA ILE A 348 20.41 8.43 -12.01
C ILE A 348 20.04 8.62 -13.48
N LEU A 349 19.16 7.79 -14.01
CA LEU A 349 18.75 7.86 -15.41
C LEU A 349 17.93 9.10 -15.72
N ILE A 350 17.08 9.58 -14.81
CA ILE A 350 16.41 10.89 -14.98
C ILE A 350 17.45 11.98 -15.12
N ILE A 351 18.46 12.02 -14.24
CA ILE A 351 19.50 13.04 -14.26
C ILE A 351 20.31 12.96 -15.54
N VAL A 352 20.90 11.80 -15.84
CA VAL A 352 21.81 11.62 -16.97
C VAL A 352 21.10 11.91 -18.29
N VAL A 353 19.93 11.31 -18.51
CA VAL A 353 19.21 11.49 -19.77
C VAL A 353 18.69 12.92 -19.93
N SER A 354 18.20 13.55 -18.85
CA SER A 354 17.79 14.95 -18.92
C SER A 354 18.96 15.89 -19.23
N LEU A 355 20.16 15.64 -18.71
CA LEU A 355 21.35 16.45 -19.01
C LEU A 355 21.87 16.20 -20.41
N CYS A 356 21.81 14.98 -20.94
CA CYS A 356 22.30 14.60 -22.25
C CYS A 356 21.33 14.87 -23.41
N THR A 357 20.11 15.34 -23.11
CA THR A 357 19.08 15.61 -24.13
C THR A 357 18.62 17.06 -24.09
N GLU A 358 17.73 17.42 -25.01
CA GLU A 358 17.17 18.77 -25.13
C GLU A 358 16.66 19.34 -23.81
N GLU A 359 16.77 20.64 -23.65
CA GLU A 359 16.21 21.32 -22.47
C GLU A 359 14.69 21.21 -22.41
N PRO A 360 14.10 21.29 -21.20
CA PRO A 360 12.65 21.38 -21.07
C PRO A 360 12.10 22.56 -21.86
N SER A 361 10.90 22.43 -22.41
CA SER A 361 10.26 23.52 -23.14
C SER A 361 10.00 24.74 -22.22
N ASP A 362 9.97 25.93 -22.82
CA ASP A 362 9.68 27.18 -22.08
C ASP A 362 8.36 27.10 -21.29
N VAL A 363 7.38 26.36 -21.80
CA VAL A 363 6.11 26.12 -21.12
C VAL A 363 6.33 25.35 -19.81
N MET A 364 7.08 24.25 -19.85
CA MET A 364 7.38 23.44 -18.66
C MET A 364 8.18 24.25 -17.63
N VAL A 365 9.13 25.06 -18.10
CA VAL A 365 9.93 25.93 -17.23
C VAL A 365 9.05 26.97 -16.55
N LYS A 366 8.13 27.57 -17.29
CA LYS A 366 7.20 28.57 -16.76
C LYS A 366 6.25 27.97 -15.71
N GLU A 367 5.67 26.80 -16.00
CA GLU A 367 4.82 26.08 -15.05
C GLU A 367 5.59 25.70 -13.76
N PHE A 368 6.86 25.31 -13.88
CA PHE A 368 7.70 25.01 -12.72
C PHE A 368 7.94 26.27 -11.85
N GLU A 369 8.25 27.43 -12.45
CA GLU A 369 8.48 28.67 -11.72
C GLU A 369 7.17 29.22 -11.10
N GLU A 370 6.05 29.11 -11.80
CA GLU A 370 4.73 29.44 -11.24
C GLU A 370 4.38 28.59 -10.03
N ALA A 371 4.59 27.26 -10.11
CA ALA A 371 4.35 26.36 -8.99
C ALA A 371 5.27 26.67 -7.79
N LYS A 372 6.52 27.09 -8.05
CA LYS A 372 7.45 27.48 -7.00
C LYS A 372 7.03 28.78 -6.30
N SER A 373 6.55 29.77 -7.04
CA SER A 373 6.10 31.07 -6.51
C SER A 373 4.87 30.95 -5.61
N LEU A 374 4.08 29.89 -5.70
CA LEU A 374 2.94 29.64 -4.81
C LEU A 374 3.37 29.16 -3.40
N ASN A 375 4.64 28.80 -3.20
CA ASN A 375 5.18 28.35 -1.92
C ASN A 375 5.93 29.44 -1.16
N ASP A 376 6.26 30.53 -1.83
CA ASP A 376 6.87 31.75 -1.24
C ASP A 376 5.76 32.69 -0.76
#